data_7290cde973324186d384acee2e6f8d54
#
_entry.id   7290cde973324186d384acee2e6f8d54
#
_cell.length_a   1.000
_cell.length_b   1.000
_cell.length_c   1.000
_cell.angle_alpha   90.00
_cell.angle_beta   90.00
_cell.angle_gamma   90.00
#
_symmetry.space_group_name_H-M   'P 1'
#
loop_
_entity.id
_entity.type
_entity.pdbx_description
1 polymer ?
#
loop_
_entity_poly.entity_id
_entity_poly.type
_entity_poly.pdbx_seq_one_letter_code
_entity_poly.pdbx_strand_id
1 'polypeptide(L)' 'MEFEKLQQIIADVLSVDVDEITEQTTFKDDLGADSLDVFQIIMAVEEEFNIQIPTDEAEKIVTVGDAAQAIKGAVG' A
#
# COMPACT_ATOMS: atom_id res chain seq x y z
N MET A 1 12.26 -6.67 3.75
CA MET A 1 11.27 -6.25 4.75
C MET A 1 10.02 -5.78 4.03
N GLU A 2 8.88 -6.17 4.53
CA GLU A 2 7.63 -5.89 3.84
C GLU A 2 7.36 -4.41 3.69
N PHE A 3 7.64 -3.64 4.72
CA PHE A 3 7.36 -2.21 4.67
C PHE A 3 8.20 -1.50 3.61
N GLU A 4 9.46 -1.86 3.51
CA GLU A 4 10.34 -1.25 2.51
C GLU A 4 9.89 -1.57 1.10
N LYS A 5 9.47 -2.79 0.85
CA LYS A 5 8.94 -3.17 -0.46
C LYS A 5 7.65 -2.44 -0.76
N LEU A 6 6.80 -2.30 0.25
CA LEU A 6 5.57 -1.54 0.12
C LEU A 6 5.86 -0.09 -0.26
N GLN A 7 6.84 0.52 0.42
CA GLN A 7 7.25 1.89 0.09
C GLN A 7 7.69 2.01 -1.36
N GLN A 8 8.47 1.05 -1.83
CA GLN A 8 8.95 1.06 -3.22
C GLN A 8 7.79 0.95 -4.20
N ILE A 9 6.84 0.08 -3.91
CA ILE A 9 5.67 -0.10 -4.78
C ILE A 9 4.88 1.20 -4.85
N ILE A 10 4.63 1.81 -3.70
CA ILE A 10 3.86 3.06 -3.66
C ILE A 10 4.61 4.17 -4.40
N ALA A 11 5.91 4.27 -4.18
CA ALA A 11 6.73 5.27 -4.84
C ALA A 11 6.67 5.10 -6.36
N ASP A 12 6.71 3.88 -6.83
CA ASP A 12 6.66 3.60 -8.27
C ASP A 12 5.30 3.93 -8.86
N VAL A 13 4.23 3.52 -8.18
CA VAL A 13 2.87 3.73 -8.70
C VAL A 13 2.50 5.20 -8.70
N LEU A 14 2.84 5.92 -7.64
CA LEU A 14 2.43 7.32 -7.48
C LEU A 14 3.50 8.31 -7.88
N SER A 15 4.69 7.84 -8.25
CA SER A 15 5.81 8.70 -8.65
C SER A 15 6.19 9.69 -7.55
N VAL A 16 6.27 9.20 -6.33
CA VAL A 16 6.68 9.99 -5.17
C VAL A 16 7.97 9.41 -4.60
N ASP A 17 8.65 10.19 -3.77
CA ASP A 17 9.88 9.74 -3.14
C ASP A 17 9.58 8.76 -2.00
N VAL A 18 10.39 7.71 -1.93
CA VAL A 18 10.27 6.71 -0.86
C VAL A 18 10.38 7.37 0.52
N ASP A 19 11.24 8.37 0.63
CA ASP A 19 11.48 9.06 1.91
C ASP A 19 10.24 9.78 2.44
N GLU A 20 9.30 10.10 1.57
CA GLU A 20 8.06 10.77 1.98
C GLU A 20 7.01 9.81 2.49
N ILE A 21 7.25 8.51 2.35
CA ILE A 21 6.26 7.49 2.70
C ILE A 21 6.58 6.93 4.08
N THR A 22 5.66 7.13 5.02
CA THR A 22 5.78 6.57 6.38
C THR A 22 4.52 5.79 6.70
N GLU A 23 4.53 5.12 7.85
CA GLU A 23 3.35 4.36 8.27
C GLU A 23 2.13 5.25 8.49
N GLN A 24 2.34 6.50 8.82
CA GLN A 24 1.25 7.43 9.10
C GLN A 24 0.79 8.19 7.86
N THR A 25 1.51 8.06 6.76
CA THR A 25 1.13 8.70 5.51
C THR A 25 -0.21 8.15 5.01
N THR A 26 -1.14 9.05 4.67
CA THR A 26 -2.42 8.65 4.11
C THR A 26 -2.34 8.67 2.59
N PHE A 27 -3.07 7.76 1.95
CA PHE A 27 -3.03 7.69 0.49
C PHE A 27 -3.73 8.87 -0.15
N LYS A 28 -4.90 9.24 0.36
CA LYS A 28 -5.69 10.31 -0.25
C LYS A 28 -5.17 11.69 0.11
N ASP A 29 -4.99 11.94 1.40
CA ASP A 29 -4.67 13.30 1.86
C ASP A 29 -3.21 13.66 1.67
N ASP A 30 -2.31 12.72 1.96
CA ASP A 30 -0.87 13.00 1.88
C ASP A 30 -0.29 12.73 0.51
N LEU A 31 -0.74 11.66 -0.15
CA LEU A 31 -0.18 11.26 -1.44
C LEU A 31 -1.07 11.63 -2.62
N GLY A 32 -2.26 12.10 -2.37
CA GLY A 32 -3.17 12.49 -3.43
C GLY A 32 -3.67 11.35 -4.29
N ALA A 33 -3.63 10.12 -3.77
CA ALA A 33 -4.06 8.95 -4.51
C ALA A 33 -5.56 8.78 -4.43
N ASP A 34 -6.20 8.44 -5.55
CA ASP A 34 -7.62 8.12 -5.55
C ASP A 34 -7.80 6.60 -5.40
N SER A 35 -9.05 6.15 -5.46
CA SER A 35 -9.37 4.74 -5.27
C SER A 35 -8.68 3.85 -6.30
N LEU A 36 -8.58 4.32 -7.52
CA LEU A 36 -7.95 3.57 -8.59
C LEU A 36 -6.45 3.37 -8.33
N ASP A 37 -5.79 4.43 -7.86
CA ASP A 37 -4.38 4.35 -7.52
C ASP A 37 -4.17 3.36 -6.38
N VAL A 38 -5.03 3.40 -5.37
CA VAL A 38 -4.93 2.47 -4.24
C VAL A 38 -5.10 1.03 -4.71
N PHE A 39 -6.05 0.77 -5.60
CA PHE A 39 -6.23 -0.57 -6.16
C PHE A 39 -5.00 -1.02 -6.95
N GLN A 40 -4.37 -0.13 -7.70
CA GLN A 40 -3.15 -0.46 -8.42
C GLN A 40 -2.03 -0.85 -7.47
N ILE A 41 -1.91 -0.13 -6.36
CA ILE A 41 -0.92 -0.44 -5.34
C ILE A 41 -1.20 -1.82 -4.74
N ILE A 42 -2.46 -2.10 -4.44
CA ILE A 42 -2.86 -3.38 -3.85
C ILE A 42 -2.55 -4.52 -4.81
N MET A 43 -2.87 -4.35 -6.08
CA MET A 43 -2.59 -5.37 -7.09
C MET A 43 -1.08 -5.64 -7.20
N ALA A 44 -0.27 -4.59 -7.20
CA ALA A 44 1.18 -4.73 -7.25
C ALA A 44 1.71 -5.46 -6.01
N VAL A 45 1.14 -5.14 -4.85
CA VAL A 45 1.50 -5.80 -3.60
C VAL A 45 1.15 -7.28 -3.65
N GLU A 46 -0.03 -7.61 -4.16
CA GLU A 46 -0.45 -8.99 -4.27
C GLU A 46 0.50 -9.80 -5.14
N GLU A 47 0.95 -9.21 -6.24
CA GLU A 47 1.90 -9.88 -7.12
C GLU A 47 3.27 -10.02 -6.49
N GLU A 48 3.74 -8.97 -5.83
CA GLU A 48 5.09 -8.96 -5.24
C GLU A 48 5.22 -9.95 -4.10
N PHE A 49 4.20 -10.04 -3.27
CA PHE A 49 4.21 -10.89 -2.09
C PHE A 49 3.51 -12.23 -2.29
N ASN A 50 2.90 -12.42 -3.46
CA ASN A 50 2.13 -13.62 -3.80
C ASN A 50 1.04 -13.89 -2.76
N ILE A 51 0.24 -12.88 -2.48
CA ILE A 51 -0.84 -12.93 -1.52
C ILE A 51 -2.10 -12.37 -2.14
N GLN A 52 -3.22 -12.52 -1.44
CA GLN A 52 -4.47 -11.90 -1.85
C GLN A 52 -5.02 -11.06 -0.70
N ILE A 53 -5.46 -9.86 -1.03
CA ILE A 53 -6.06 -8.94 -0.07
C ILE A 53 -7.53 -8.81 -0.46
N PRO A 54 -8.47 -9.24 0.41
CA PRO A 54 -9.89 -9.12 0.10
C PRO A 54 -10.29 -7.66 -0.09
N THR A 55 -11.28 -7.44 -0.96
CA THR A 55 -11.75 -6.09 -1.24
C THR A 55 -12.21 -5.37 0.03
N ASP A 56 -12.84 -6.11 0.94
CA ASP A 56 -13.28 -5.54 2.21
C ASP A 56 -12.13 -4.93 3.00
N GLU A 57 -11.01 -5.63 3.05
CA GLU A 57 -9.83 -5.13 3.75
C GLU A 57 -9.18 -4.00 2.98
N ALA A 58 -9.17 -4.09 1.65
CA ALA A 58 -8.60 -3.04 0.82
C ALA A 58 -9.32 -1.71 1.03
N GLU A 59 -10.64 -1.77 1.20
CA GLU A 59 -11.44 -0.57 1.41
C GLU A 59 -11.16 0.10 2.75
N LYS A 60 -10.65 -0.65 3.71
CA LYS A 60 -10.34 -0.11 5.04
C LYS A 60 -8.96 0.51 5.12
N ILE A 61 -8.16 0.35 4.09
CA ILE A 61 -6.80 0.89 4.07
C ILE A 61 -6.86 2.39 3.85
N VAL A 62 -6.43 3.14 4.84
CA VAL A 62 -6.39 4.60 4.79
C VAL A 62 -4.94 5.08 4.78
N THR A 63 -4.10 4.47 5.61
CA THR A 63 -2.70 4.84 5.72
C THR A 63 -1.81 3.73 5.17
N VAL A 64 -0.54 4.09 4.94
CA VAL A 64 0.46 3.11 4.52
C VAL A 64 0.62 2.03 5.58
N GLY A 65 0.52 2.41 6.86
CA GLY A 65 0.56 1.46 7.96
C GLY A 65 -0.57 0.43 7.89
N ASP A 66 -1.76 0.88 7.51
CA ASP A 66 -2.90 -0.03 7.32
C ASP A 66 -2.60 -1.06 6.24
N ALA A 67 -2.00 -0.60 5.15
CA ALA A 67 -1.62 -1.51 4.06
C ALA A 67 -0.56 -2.51 4.53
N ALA A 68 0.41 -2.05 5.31
CA ALA A 68 1.45 -2.93 5.85
C ALA A 68 0.84 -3.99 6.75
N GLN A 69 -0.14 -3.62 7.56
CA GLN A 69 -0.83 -4.58 8.43
C GLN A 69 -1.59 -5.62 7.61
N ALA A 70 -2.23 -5.20 6.53
CA ALA A 70 -2.95 -6.13 5.67
C ALA A 70 -1.99 -7.14 5.04
N ILE A 71 -0.83 -6.68 4.60
CA ILE A 71 0.19 -7.56 4.03
C ILE A 71 0.67 -8.56 5.08
N LYS A 72 0.96 -8.06 6.28
CA LYS A 72 1.47 -8.90 7.35
C LYS A 72 0.47 -9.97 7.73
N GLY A 73 -0.81 -9.61 7.77
CA GLY A 73 -1.87 -10.58 8.05
C GLY A 73 -2.00 -11.64 6.97
N ALA A 74 -1.77 -11.25 5.71
CA ALA A 74 -1.91 -12.17 4.59
C ALA A 74 -0.72 -13.13 4.46
N VAL A 75 0.49 -12.68 4.79
CA VAL A 75 1.68 -13.55 4.68
C VAL A 75 1.93 -14.35 5.95
N GLY A 76 1.39 -13.88 7.04
CA GLY A 76 1.72 -14.42 8.32
C GLY A 76 0.89 -15.41 8.92
#